data_c732ab863f65c7f54553830d96305e55
#
_entry.id   c732ab863f65c7f54553830d96305e55
#
_cell.length_a   1.000
_cell.length_b   1.000
_cell.length_c   1.000
_cell.angle_alpha   90.00
_cell.angle_beta   90.00
_cell.angle_gamma   90.00
#
_symmetry.space_group_name_H-M   'P 1'
#
loop_
_entity.id
_entity.type
_entity.pdbx_description
1 polymer ?
#
loop_
_entity_poly.entity_id
_entity_poly.type
_entity_poly.pdbx_seq_one_letter_code
_entity_poly.pdbx_strand_id
1 'polypeptide(L)'
;MSVKLAVIGVGNRTGKYLHYFSLHPDAVELAAVVEPDPVRREACRKQFSLPEDRCFASSDLFFDSFHEPCDGVIIGSPDRFHHAQALKAIERGWHILLEKPVAQSYGQCLEIAAAARDRGVKVGVCYVLRFLSIYRQVRELLDSGAIGRVTGVSHREYVGIDRMLHTFVRGYWNRADLSAPSFVSKCCHDVDMLLWTTGATITDVQSAGSLAWYRPENAPEGSTDRCITCPVEPSCAYSAVDMYLRRGVWTRNFPVPEGKTLTEVLEEEMRTGRFGRCAFRCDNDVADRQLVTLTAADGMLITIEMNALTRREGRETVISGTKGEMVVAGQVIEVRDRTGSLVQVQDFSPEASLPYHANADLLLVEDFVKAVATPDRLPAVTLADSLESHRICFLAG
;
A
#
# COMPACT_ATOMS: atom_id res chain seq x y z
N MET A 1 30.80 2.50 3.70
CA MET A 1 30.25 1.51 4.63
C MET A 1 28.83 1.21 4.20
N SER A 2 28.38 -0.05 4.23
CA SER A 2 27.00 -0.42 3.97
C SER A 2 26.08 0.14 5.06
N VAL A 3 24.87 0.54 4.68
CA VAL A 3 23.83 0.96 5.61
C VAL A 3 23.24 -0.28 6.30
N LYS A 4 23.12 -0.26 7.61
CA LYS A 4 22.57 -1.38 8.39
C LYS A 4 21.10 -1.11 8.73
N LEU A 5 20.20 -1.93 8.19
CA LEU A 5 18.77 -1.77 8.40
C LEU A 5 18.15 -3.02 9.05
N ALA A 6 17.32 -2.82 10.05
CA ALA A 6 16.41 -3.85 10.54
C ALA A 6 15.11 -3.84 9.72
N VAL A 7 14.39 -4.97 9.71
CA VAL A 7 13.09 -5.08 9.02
C VAL A 7 12.04 -5.63 9.99
N ILE A 8 10.93 -4.92 10.16
CA ILE A 8 9.79 -5.33 10.98
C ILE A 8 8.61 -5.71 10.06
N GLY A 9 8.26 -6.99 10.07
CA GLY A 9 7.26 -7.61 9.21
C GLY A 9 7.86 -8.05 7.87
N VAL A 10 7.80 -9.37 7.57
CA VAL A 10 8.25 -9.96 6.29
C VAL A 10 7.03 -10.40 5.49
N GLY A 11 6.11 -9.45 5.28
CA GLY A 11 4.93 -9.65 4.45
C GLY A 11 5.22 -9.49 2.95
N ASN A 12 4.15 -9.49 2.15
CA ASN A 12 4.26 -9.36 0.70
C ASN A 12 4.98 -8.06 0.25
N ARG A 13 4.83 -6.95 0.97
CA ARG A 13 5.47 -5.67 0.62
C ARG A 13 6.95 -5.67 0.94
N THR A 14 7.29 -5.90 2.19
CA THR A 14 8.68 -5.95 2.66
C THR A 14 9.51 -7.05 2.02
N GLY A 15 8.90 -8.16 1.64
CA GLY A 15 9.59 -9.18 0.84
C GLY A 15 10.13 -8.65 -0.49
N LYS A 16 9.43 -7.68 -1.11
CA LYS A 16 9.92 -6.99 -2.32
C LYS A 16 11.07 -6.03 -2.00
N TYR A 17 11.01 -5.35 -0.85
CA TYR A 17 12.10 -4.46 -0.40
C TYR A 17 13.37 -5.23 -0.09
N LEU A 18 13.24 -6.41 0.55
CA LEU A 18 14.36 -7.30 0.83
C LEU A 18 15.07 -7.80 -0.42
N HIS A 19 14.39 -7.80 -1.58
CA HIS A 19 15.07 -8.12 -2.84
C HIS A 19 16.17 -7.11 -3.19
N TYR A 20 15.98 -5.81 -2.85
CA TYR A 20 17.02 -4.80 -3.01
C TYR A 20 18.29 -5.16 -2.22
N PHE A 21 18.14 -5.68 -1.00
CA PHE A 21 19.26 -6.11 -0.16
C PHE A 21 20.07 -7.25 -0.82
N SER A 22 19.36 -8.19 -1.46
CA SER A 22 20.01 -9.29 -2.18
C SER A 22 20.76 -8.81 -3.42
N LEU A 23 20.28 -7.78 -4.09
CA LEU A 23 20.91 -7.21 -5.29
C LEU A 23 22.08 -6.27 -4.97
N HIS A 24 22.06 -5.61 -3.80
CA HIS A 24 23.01 -4.56 -3.42
C HIS A 24 23.63 -4.78 -2.03
N PRO A 25 24.29 -5.95 -1.79
CA PRO A 25 24.85 -6.27 -0.47
C PRO A 25 25.97 -5.31 -0.03
N ASP A 26 26.63 -4.63 -0.98
CA ASP A 26 27.64 -3.63 -0.68
C ASP A 26 27.05 -2.29 -0.21
N ALA A 27 25.79 -2.03 -0.54
CA ALA A 27 25.10 -0.78 -0.18
C ALA A 27 24.29 -0.92 1.12
N VAL A 28 23.68 -2.07 1.37
CA VAL A 28 22.82 -2.31 2.53
C VAL A 28 22.98 -3.71 3.10
N GLU A 29 23.00 -3.80 4.43
CA GLU A 29 23.06 -5.04 5.22
C GLU A 29 21.76 -5.19 6.04
N LEU A 30 21.21 -6.41 6.07
CA LEU A 30 20.09 -6.73 6.96
C LEU A 30 20.64 -7.00 8.37
N ALA A 31 20.41 -6.04 9.29
CA ALA A 31 20.91 -6.12 10.67
C ALA A 31 20.08 -7.07 11.55
N ALA A 32 18.77 -7.07 11.39
CA ALA A 32 17.85 -7.93 12.12
C ALA A 32 16.52 -8.07 11.37
N VAL A 33 15.78 -9.14 11.67
CA VAL A 33 14.42 -9.37 11.18
C VAL A 33 13.44 -9.60 12.31
N VAL A 34 12.26 -9.01 12.20
CA VAL A 34 11.13 -9.20 13.12
C VAL A 34 9.94 -9.74 12.33
N GLU A 35 9.53 -10.97 12.58
CA GLU A 35 8.39 -11.59 11.90
C GLU A 35 7.73 -12.62 12.83
N PRO A 36 6.46 -12.46 13.20
CA PRO A 36 5.77 -13.41 14.07
C PRO A 36 5.63 -14.81 13.46
N ASP A 37 5.40 -14.90 12.16
CA ASP A 37 5.26 -16.17 11.46
C ASP A 37 6.63 -16.90 11.40
N PRO A 38 6.74 -18.12 12.02
CA PRO A 38 8.01 -18.81 12.10
C PRO A 38 8.52 -19.28 10.72
N VAL A 39 7.62 -19.57 9.78
CA VAL A 39 8.00 -20.04 8.43
C VAL A 39 8.65 -18.89 7.66
N ARG A 40 8.03 -17.71 7.68
CA ARG A 40 8.56 -16.51 7.02
C ARG A 40 9.84 -16.04 7.68
N ARG A 41 9.89 -16.05 9.00
CA ARG A 41 11.08 -15.64 9.76
C ARG A 41 12.27 -16.54 9.44
N GLU A 42 12.08 -17.85 9.43
CA GLU A 42 13.14 -18.81 9.10
C GLU A 42 13.57 -18.73 7.63
N ALA A 43 12.62 -18.53 6.71
CA ALA A 43 12.95 -18.30 5.29
C ALA A 43 13.82 -17.06 5.11
N CYS A 44 13.50 -15.95 5.76
CA CYS A 44 14.29 -14.72 5.75
C CYS A 44 15.66 -14.93 6.38
N ARG A 45 15.73 -15.61 7.54
CA ARG A 45 16.99 -15.96 8.22
C ARG A 45 17.92 -16.72 7.30
N LYS A 46 17.43 -17.75 6.63
CA LYS A 46 18.22 -18.56 5.67
C LYS A 46 18.67 -17.75 4.46
N GLN A 47 17.77 -16.95 3.87
CA GLN A 47 18.07 -16.13 2.69
C GLN A 47 19.22 -15.15 2.94
N PHE A 48 19.26 -14.52 4.12
CA PHE A 48 20.27 -13.52 4.47
C PHE A 48 21.37 -14.04 5.40
N SER A 49 21.39 -15.34 5.68
CA SER A 49 22.37 -15.98 6.58
C SER A 49 22.45 -15.29 7.95
N LEU A 50 21.30 -14.83 8.47
CA LEU A 50 21.25 -14.17 9.77
C LEU A 50 21.49 -15.17 10.90
N PRO A 51 22.25 -14.80 11.95
CA PRO A 51 22.30 -15.56 13.17
C PRO A 51 20.94 -15.54 13.88
N GLU A 52 20.66 -16.55 14.70
CA GLU A 52 19.35 -16.74 15.33
C GLU A 52 19.00 -15.62 16.29
N ASP A 53 19.95 -15.04 17.00
CA ASP A 53 19.83 -13.93 17.92
C ASP A 53 19.48 -12.57 17.23
N ARG A 54 19.46 -12.54 15.91
CA ARG A 54 18.98 -11.40 15.09
C ARG A 54 17.61 -11.61 14.47
N CYS A 55 16.91 -12.69 14.86
CA CYS A 55 15.61 -13.08 14.34
C CYS A 55 14.55 -13.09 15.45
N PHE A 56 13.64 -12.11 15.43
CA PHE A 56 12.70 -11.86 16.52
C PHE A 56 11.27 -12.23 16.13
N ALA A 57 10.52 -12.81 17.08
CA ALA A 57 9.11 -13.15 16.89
C ALA A 57 8.17 -11.96 17.13
N SER A 58 8.62 -10.92 17.82
CA SER A 58 7.83 -9.72 18.07
C SER A 58 8.70 -8.46 18.10
N SER A 59 8.08 -7.31 17.81
CA SER A 59 8.77 -6.02 17.90
C SER A 59 9.18 -5.66 19.32
N ASP A 60 8.45 -6.10 20.34
CA ASP A 60 8.82 -5.83 21.73
C ASP A 60 10.12 -6.56 22.09
N LEU A 61 10.21 -7.87 21.81
CA LEU A 61 11.47 -8.61 22.00
C LEU A 61 12.63 -7.98 21.22
N PHE A 62 12.40 -7.52 20.00
CA PHE A 62 13.41 -6.85 19.20
C PHE A 62 13.89 -5.56 19.86
N PHE A 63 12.98 -4.67 20.21
CA PHE A 63 13.34 -3.42 20.84
C PHE A 63 13.96 -3.61 22.23
N ASP A 64 13.63 -4.65 22.97
CA ASP A 64 14.18 -4.91 24.29
C ASP A 64 15.57 -5.56 24.24
N SER A 65 15.87 -6.38 23.22
CA SER A 65 17.05 -7.26 23.21
C SER A 65 18.09 -6.94 22.12
N PHE A 66 17.72 -6.21 21.06
CA PHE A 66 18.64 -5.88 19.98
C PHE A 66 19.44 -4.61 20.30
N HIS A 67 20.76 -4.75 20.46
CA HIS A 67 21.68 -3.66 20.81
C HIS A 67 22.81 -3.45 19.80
N GLU A 68 22.80 -4.20 18.71
CA GLU A 68 23.78 -4.07 17.65
C GLU A 68 23.65 -2.74 16.90
N PRO A 69 24.74 -2.24 16.28
CA PRO A 69 24.68 -1.04 15.45
C PRO A 69 23.66 -1.18 14.33
N CYS A 70 22.76 -0.18 14.22
CA CYS A 70 21.71 -0.13 13.23
C CYS A 70 21.45 1.35 12.85
N ASP A 71 21.42 1.63 11.55
CA ASP A 71 21.24 2.99 11.04
C ASP A 71 19.76 3.33 10.84
N GLY A 72 18.91 2.31 10.71
CA GLY A 72 17.48 2.52 10.50
C GLY A 72 16.68 1.23 10.43
N VAL A 73 15.39 1.38 10.20
CA VAL A 73 14.43 0.27 10.16
C VAL A 73 13.40 0.46 9.05
N ILE A 74 13.05 -0.65 8.38
CA ILE A 74 11.89 -0.72 7.49
C ILE A 74 10.73 -1.29 8.30
N ILE A 75 9.64 -0.54 8.43
CA ILE A 75 8.43 -0.95 9.15
C ILE A 75 7.35 -1.29 8.13
N GLY A 76 7.03 -2.55 7.99
CA GLY A 76 5.99 -3.09 7.10
C GLY A 76 5.10 -4.12 7.78
N SER A 77 4.91 -3.96 9.08
CA SER A 77 3.91 -4.66 9.90
C SER A 77 2.48 -4.21 9.55
N PRO A 78 1.42 -4.79 10.13
CA PRO A 78 0.07 -4.23 10.03
C PRO A 78 -0.04 -2.84 10.65
N ASP A 79 -0.86 -1.99 10.04
CA ASP A 79 -1.03 -0.54 10.31
C ASP A 79 -1.13 -0.19 11.80
N ARG A 80 -1.84 -1.01 12.58
CA ARG A 80 -2.04 -0.82 14.03
C ARG A 80 -0.75 -0.81 14.86
N PHE A 81 0.35 -1.31 14.33
CA PHE A 81 1.63 -1.37 15.02
C PHE A 81 2.59 -0.24 14.61
N HIS A 82 2.31 0.45 13.49
CA HIS A 82 3.20 1.44 12.91
C HIS A 82 3.57 2.54 13.89
N HIS A 83 2.58 3.13 14.58
CA HIS A 83 2.79 4.23 15.53
C HIS A 83 3.77 3.85 16.65
N ALA A 84 3.48 2.77 17.38
CA ALA A 84 4.33 2.35 18.50
C ALA A 84 5.74 1.96 18.04
N GLN A 85 5.84 1.24 16.92
CA GLN A 85 7.13 0.82 16.36
C GLN A 85 7.96 2.00 15.85
N ALA A 86 7.31 2.97 15.21
CA ALA A 86 7.99 4.19 14.74
C ALA A 86 8.53 5.03 15.90
N LEU A 87 7.75 5.22 16.96
CA LEU A 87 8.21 5.95 18.15
C LEU A 87 9.40 5.27 18.82
N LYS A 88 9.35 3.93 19.03
CA LYS A 88 10.48 3.16 19.57
C LYS A 88 11.74 3.26 18.69
N ALA A 89 11.60 3.26 17.36
CA ALA A 89 12.72 3.43 16.44
C ALA A 89 13.31 4.86 16.54
N ILE A 90 12.46 5.88 16.62
CA ILE A 90 12.87 7.29 16.78
C ILE A 90 13.61 7.50 18.11
N GLU A 91 13.16 6.88 19.21
CA GLU A 91 13.85 6.93 20.52
C GLU A 91 15.28 6.40 20.42
N ARG A 92 15.53 5.41 19.56
CA ARG A 92 16.86 4.87 19.27
C ARG A 92 17.69 5.69 18.28
N GLY A 93 17.12 6.76 17.72
CA GLY A 93 17.75 7.55 16.68
C GLY A 93 17.83 6.89 15.30
N TRP A 94 17.07 5.83 15.09
CA TRP A 94 17.06 5.08 13.83
C TRP A 94 16.21 5.78 12.76
N HIS A 95 16.74 5.88 11.56
CA HIS A 95 15.99 6.35 10.40
C HIS A 95 14.93 5.32 10.00
N ILE A 96 13.81 5.76 9.43
CA ILE A 96 12.65 4.88 9.20
C ILE A 96 12.22 4.94 7.74
N LEU A 97 12.02 3.78 7.13
CA LEU A 97 11.18 3.61 5.95
C LEU A 97 9.85 2.97 6.39
N LEU A 98 8.77 3.75 6.36
CA LEU A 98 7.49 3.37 6.95
C LEU A 98 6.46 3.02 5.86
N GLU A 99 5.86 1.84 5.97
CA GLU A 99 4.73 1.48 5.10
C GLU A 99 3.51 2.37 5.37
N LYS A 100 2.71 2.50 4.34
CA LYS A 100 1.47 3.26 4.39
C LYS A 100 0.26 2.36 4.75
N PRO A 101 -0.79 2.90 5.39
CA PRO A 101 -0.85 4.26 5.96
C PRO A 101 0.14 4.41 7.12
N VAL A 102 0.60 5.64 7.35
CA VAL A 102 1.61 5.94 8.38
C VAL A 102 1.17 5.47 9.77
N ALA A 103 -0.11 5.64 10.09
CA ALA A 103 -0.73 5.21 11.35
C ALA A 103 -2.25 5.07 11.20
N GLN A 104 -2.95 4.67 12.25
CA GLN A 104 -4.41 4.47 12.27
C GLN A 104 -5.21 5.76 12.48
N SER A 105 -4.57 6.87 12.86
CA SER A 105 -5.21 8.18 12.98
C SER A 105 -4.27 9.30 12.58
N TYR A 106 -4.84 10.44 12.18
CA TYR A 106 -4.04 11.61 11.84
C TYR A 106 -3.25 12.16 13.03
N GLY A 107 -3.81 12.10 14.25
CA GLY A 107 -3.09 12.46 15.48
C GLY A 107 -1.81 11.66 15.66
N GLN A 108 -1.86 10.34 15.47
CA GLN A 108 -0.68 9.48 15.51
C GLN A 108 0.36 9.83 14.43
N CYS A 109 -0.10 10.21 13.22
CA CYS A 109 0.82 10.69 12.18
C CYS A 109 1.58 11.95 12.62
N LEU A 110 0.88 12.89 13.27
CA LEU A 110 1.47 14.11 13.81
C LEU A 110 2.45 13.84 14.96
N GLU A 111 2.15 12.88 15.84
CA GLU A 111 3.04 12.47 16.93
C GLU A 111 4.34 11.89 16.38
N ILE A 112 4.29 10.99 15.39
CA ILE A 112 5.49 10.45 14.73
C ILE A 112 6.29 11.59 14.09
N ALA A 113 5.62 12.52 13.39
CA ALA A 113 6.30 13.63 12.73
C ALA A 113 6.99 14.58 13.71
N ALA A 114 6.36 14.88 14.83
CA ALA A 114 6.95 15.69 15.89
C ALA A 114 8.17 15.00 16.52
N ALA A 115 8.04 13.74 16.91
CA ALA A 115 9.12 12.95 17.49
C ALA A 115 10.32 12.83 16.54
N ALA A 116 10.07 12.56 15.25
CA ALA A 116 11.13 12.44 14.24
C ALA A 116 11.89 13.75 14.05
N ARG A 117 11.17 14.89 13.97
CA ARG A 117 11.76 16.22 13.86
C ARG A 117 12.63 16.54 15.09
N ASP A 118 12.12 16.31 16.29
CA ASP A 118 12.78 16.65 17.55
C ASP A 118 14.07 15.83 17.78
N ARG A 119 14.14 14.63 17.15
CA ARG A 119 15.32 13.75 17.20
C ARG A 119 16.22 13.83 15.96
N GLY A 120 15.84 14.60 14.93
CA GLY A 120 16.57 14.64 13.66
C GLY A 120 16.56 13.32 12.88
N VAL A 121 15.53 12.48 13.09
CA VAL A 121 15.34 11.20 12.42
C VAL A 121 14.66 11.40 11.08
N LYS A 122 15.23 10.81 10.03
CA LYS A 122 14.62 10.81 8.69
C LYS A 122 13.55 9.73 8.62
N VAL A 123 12.35 10.10 8.18
CA VAL A 123 11.25 9.16 7.95
C VAL A 123 10.81 9.26 6.49
N GLY A 124 11.07 8.20 5.73
CA GLY A 124 10.53 8.00 4.38
C GLY A 124 9.21 7.23 4.45
N VAL A 125 8.25 7.58 3.60
CA VAL A 125 6.96 6.87 3.49
C VAL A 125 6.88 6.10 2.18
N CYS A 126 6.38 4.87 2.22
CA CYS A 126 6.35 3.94 1.08
C CYS A 126 5.27 4.31 0.04
N TYR A 127 5.24 5.56 -0.43
CA TYR A 127 4.41 5.99 -1.54
C TYR A 127 5.05 5.66 -2.89
N VAL A 128 5.03 4.37 -3.20
CA VAL A 128 5.68 3.78 -4.38
C VAL A 128 5.24 4.38 -5.71
N LEU A 129 4.04 4.95 -5.80
CA LEU A 129 3.54 5.55 -7.05
C LEU A 129 4.42 6.72 -7.53
N ARG A 130 5.05 7.47 -6.63
CA ARG A 130 5.98 8.54 -7.01
C ARG A 130 7.27 8.03 -7.69
N PHE A 131 7.55 6.73 -7.60
CA PHE A 131 8.69 6.07 -8.24
C PHE A 131 8.34 5.38 -9.57
N LEU A 132 7.05 5.33 -9.96
CA LEU A 132 6.62 4.80 -11.25
C LEU A 132 6.89 5.82 -12.36
N SER A 133 7.51 5.37 -13.45
CA SER A 133 7.84 6.21 -14.61
C SER A 133 6.61 6.94 -15.17
N ILE A 134 5.47 6.25 -15.22
CA ILE A 134 4.22 6.84 -15.73
C ILE A 134 3.79 8.08 -14.93
N TYR A 135 3.83 8.05 -13.58
CA TYR A 135 3.40 9.21 -12.78
C TYR A 135 4.45 10.32 -12.73
N ARG A 136 5.74 9.98 -12.86
CA ARG A 136 6.80 10.97 -13.09
C ARG A 136 6.57 11.71 -14.41
N GLN A 137 6.22 10.97 -15.45
CA GLN A 137 5.91 11.57 -16.76
C GLN A 137 4.64 12.43 -16.72
N VAL A 138 3.59 12.00 -15.99
CA VAL A 138 2.41 12.84 -15.76
C VAL A 138 2.82 14.18 -15.15
N ARG A 139 3.64 14.17 -14.11
CA ARG A 139 4.14 15.38 -13.47
C ARG A 139 4.94 16.26 -14.42
N GLU A 140 5.89 15.69 -15.15
CA GLU A 140 6.69 16.43 -16.15
C GLU A 140 5.82 17.09 -17.22
N LEU A 141 4.79 16.41 -17.72
CA LEU A 141 3.84 16.96 -18.68
C LEU A 141 3.02 18.11 -18.10
N LEU A 142 2.58 18.00 -16.84
CA LEU A 142 1.86 19.08 -16.15
C LEU A 142 2.79 20.27 -15.90
N ASP A 143 4.00 20.05 -15.42
CA ASP A 143 5.00 21.09 -15.15
C ASP A 143 5.42 21.82 -16.44
N SER A 144 5.47 21.10 -17.58
CA SER A 144 5.74 21.69 -18.91
C SER A 144 4.58 22.52 -19.47
N GLY A 145 3.40 22.43 -18.84
CA GLY A 145 2.18 23.10 -19.32
C GLY A 145 1.55 22.45 -20.55
N ALA A 146 1.76 21.16 -20.79
CA ALA A 146 1.25 20.42 -21.95
C ALA A 146 -0.27 20.56 -22.14
N ILE A 147 -1.04 20.64 -21.05
CA ILE A 147 -2.49 20.91 -21.07
C ILE A 147 -2.87 22.29 -20.51
N GLY A 148 -1.88 23.16 -20.28
CA GLY A 148 -2.06 24.46 -19.64
C GLY A 148 -2.29 24.34 -18.12
N ARG A 149 -3.00 25.32 -17.51
CA ARG A 149 -3.35 25.27 -16.09
C ARG A 149 -4.39 24.17 -15.86
N VAL A 150 -4.15 23.29 -14.89
CA VAL A 150 -5.12 22.25 -14.49
C VAL A 150 -6.36 22.91 -13.90
N THR A 151 -7.54 22.47 -14.31
CA THR A 151 -8.84 22.96 -13.84
C THR A 151 -9.66 21.91 -13.13
N GLY A 152 -9.37 20.64 -13.36
CA GLY A 152 -10.06 19.54 -12.70
C GLY A 152 -9.39 18.21 -12.92
N VAL A 153 -9.63 17.29 -11.98
CA VAL A 153 -9.14 15.90 -12.03
C VAL A 153 -10.30 14.96 -11.69
N SER A 154 -10.50 13.95 -12.50
CA SER A 154 -11.39 12.82 -12.19
C SER A 154 -10.54 11.56 -12.10
N HIS A 155 -10.46 10.98 -10.90
CA HIS A 155 -9.65 9.79 -10.61
C HIS A 155 -10.52 8.63 -10.17
N ARG A 156 -10.22 7.44 -10.65
CA ARG A 156 -10.88 6.19 -10.26
C ARG A 156 -9.87 5.16 -9.85
N GLU A 157 -10.03 4.62 -8.65
CA GLU A 157 -9.33 3.44 -8.15
C GLU A 157 -10.27 2.23 -8.20
N TYR A 158 -10.05 1.37 -9.16
CA TYR A 158 -10.73 0.08 -9.28
C TYR A 158 -10.00 -0.93 -8.40
N VAL A 159 -10.54 -1.16 -7.20
CA VAL A 159 -9.92 -2.09 -6.23
C VAL A 159 -9.96 -3.52 -6.73
N GLY A 160 -11.02 -3.88 -7.45
CA GLY A 160 -11.26 -5.23 -7.93
C GLY A 160 -11.83 -6.17 -6.87
N ILE A 161 -12.72 -7.07 -7.31
CA ILE A 161 -13.42 -8.00 -6.41
C ILE A 161 -12.44 -8.90 -5.64
N ASP A 162 -11.46 -9.49 -6.31
CA ASP A 162 -10.54 -10.44 -5.67
C ASP A 162 -9.69 -9.74 -4.60
N ARG A 163 -9.22 -8.53 -4.85
CA ARG A 163 -8.48 -7.73 -3.85
C ARG A 163 -9.37 -7.34 -2.68
N MET A 164 -10.60 -6.90 -2.95
CA MET A 164 -11.55 -6.57 -1.88
C MET A 164 -11.80 -7.77 -0.98
N LEU A 165 -12.11 -8.92 -1.57
CA LEU A 165 -12.37 -10.15 -0.84
C LEU A 165 -11.18 -10.62 0.01
N HIS A 166 -9.95 -10.54 -0.56
CA HIS A 166 -8.75 -10.96 0.14
C HIS A 166 -8.34 -9.98 1.25
N THR A 167 -8.41 -8.68 0.99
CA THR A 167 -7.83 -7.67 1.88
C THR A 167 -8.83 -7.13 2.88
N PHE A 168 -10.01 -6.68 2.38
CA PHE A 168 -10.95 -5.85 3.12
C PHE A 168 -12.21 -6.59 3.59
N VAL A 169 -12.45 -7.81 3.13
CA VAL A 169 -13.58 -8.63 3.60
C VAL A 169 -13.08 -9.75 4.51
N ARG A 170 -12.22 -10.63 4.01
CA ARG A 170 -11.68 -11.77 4.77
C ARG A 170 -10.35 -11.45 5.46
N GLY A 171 -9.60 -10.48 4.95
CA GLY A 171 -8.24 -10.16 5.36
C GLY A 171 -8.15 -9.31 6.63
N TYR A 172 -6.95 -8.81 6.90
CA TYR A 172 -6.62 -8.10 8.14
C TYR A 172 -6.99 -6.63 8.14
N TRP A 173 -7.45 -6.09 7.00
CA TRP A 173 -7.93 -4.72 6.82
C TRP A 173 -9.45 -4.65 6.71
N ASN A 174 -10.14 -5.64 7.27
CA ASN A 174 -11.59 -5.76 7.16
C ASN A 174 -12.37 -4.88 8.16
N ARG A 175 -11.69 -4.33 9.16
CA ARG A 175 -12.28 -3.49 10.20
C ARG A 175 -11.47 -2.22 10.41
N ALA A 176 -12.18 -1.10 10.51
CA ALA A 176 -11.55 0.20 10.70
C ALA A 176 -10.83 0.35 12.05
N ASP A 177 -11.31 -0.33 13.11
CA ASP A 177 -10.67 -0.34 14.42
C ASP A 177 -9.39 -1.18 14.50
N LEU A 178 -9.24 -2.17 13.60
CA LEU A 178 -8.04 -3.02 13.54
C LEU A 178 -6.99 -2.51 12.54
N SER A 179 -7.39 -1.63 11.64
CA SER A 179 -6.53 -1.05 10.62
C SER A 179 -6.84 0.45 10.49
N ALA A 180 -7.33 0.88 9.34
CA ALA A 180 -7.87 2.21 9.06
C ALA A 180 -9.06 2.04 8.12
N PRO A 181 -9.90 3.08 7.91
CA PRO A 181 -10.92 3.04 6.86
C PRO A 181 -10.34 2.58 5.52
N SER A 182 -11.12 1.86 4.71
CA SER A 182 -10.64 1.30 3.43
C SER A 182 -10.07 2.37 2.50
N PHE A 183 -10.67 3.57 2.49
CA PHE A 183 -10.16 4.69 1.70
C PHE A 183 -8.77 5.13 2.17
N VAL A 184 -8.52 5.23 3.47
CA VAL A 184 -7.18 5.53 4.02
C VAL A 184 -6.18 4.44 3.62
N SER A 185 -6.53 3.17 3.87
CA SER A 185 -5.61 2.05 3.60
C SER A 185 -5.32 1.87 2.11
N LYS A 186 -6.26 2.20 1.22
CA LYS A 186 -6.16 1.99 -0.22
C LYS A 186 -5.80 3.25 -0.99
N CYS A 187 -6.57 4.34 -0.80
CA CYS A 187 -6.47 5.53 -1.63
C CYS A 187 -5.49 6.60 -1.11
N CYS A 188 -4.81 6.38 0.03
CA CYS A 188 -3.76 7.31 0.45
C CYS A 188 -2.64 7.45 -0.61
N HIS A 189 -2.33 6.37 -1.35
CA HIS A 189 -1.45 6.43 -2.51
C HIS A 189 -1.97 7.36 -3.60
N ASP A 190 -3.27 7.30 -3.85
CA ASP A 190 -3.92 8.03 -4.95
C ASP A 190 -4.00 9.51 -4.60
N VAL A 191 -4.43 9.84 -3.38
CA VAL A 191 -4.43 11.21 -2.87
C VAL A 191 -3.02 11.80 -2.92
N ASP A 192 -2.02 11.07 -2.40
CA ASP A 192 -0.62 11.50 -2.45
C ASP A 192 -0.14 11.77 -3.89
N MET A 193 -0.39 10.82 -4.79
CA MET A 193 0.01 10.93 -6.19
C MET A 193 -0.66 12.14 -6.87
N LEU A 194 -1.95 12.37 -6.63
CA LEU A 194 -2.67 13.50 -7.21
C LEU A 194 -2.17 14.85 -6.68
N LEU A 195 -1.94 14.97 -5.37
CA LEU A 195 -1.37 16.18 -4.79
C LEU A 195 0.05 16.43 -5.31
N TRP A 196 0.87 15.39 -5.38
CA TRP A 196 2.24 15.49 -5.86
C TRP A 196 2.33 15.88 -7.33
N THR A 197 1.46 15.34 -8.20
CA THR A 197 1.48 15.64 -9.64
C THR A 197 0.89 17.00 -9.97
N THR A 198 -0.17 17.42 -9.28
CA THR A 198 -0.88 18.67 -9.57
C THR A 198 -0.35 19.87 -8.78
N GLY A 199 0.34 19.64 -7.66
CA GLY A 199 0.74 20.71 -6.73
C GLY A 199 -0.45 21.33 -5.97
N ALA A 200 -1.60 20.65 -5.92
CA ALA A 200 -2.84 21.18 -5.33
C ALA A 200 -2.71 21.43 -3.82
N THR A 201 -3.19 22.59 -3.36
CA THR A 201 -3.42 22.91 -1.95
C THR A 201 -4.92 22.76 -1.65
N ILE A 202 -5.31 21.77 -0.85
CA ILE A 202 -6.73 21.44 -0.62
C ILE A 202 -7.30 22.26 0.54
N THR A 203 -8.43 22.92 0.27
CA THR A 203 -9.18 23.76 1.24
C THR A 203 -10.45 23.11 1.75
N ASP A 204 -11.06 22.19 0.98
CA ASP A 204 -12.29 21.49 1.40
C ASP A 204 -12.27 20.03 0.96
N VAL A 205 -12.87 19.16 1.79
CA VAL A 205 -12.99 17.71 1.59
C VAL A 205 -14.41 17.28 1.84
N GLN A 206 -15.06 16.70 0.84
CA GLN A 206 -16.39 16.11 0.96
C GLN A 206 -16.33 14.64 0.59
N SER A 207 -17.03 13.79 1.32
CA SER A 207 -17.00 12.34 1.14
C SER A 207 -18.36 11.72 1.31
N ALA A 208 -18.64 10.71 0.49
CA ALA A 208 -19.78 9.82 0.64
C ALA A 208 -19.32 8.38 0.37
N GLY A 209 -19.41 7.51 1.36
CA GLY A 209 -19.01 6.11 1.27
C GLY A 209 -19.96 5.17 1.99
N SER A 210 -19.95 3.90 1.63
CA SER A 210 -20.75 2.88 2.29
C SER A 210 -20.21 1.48 2.09
N LEU A 211 -20.45 0.61 3.07
CA LEU A 211 -20.43 -0.82 2.88
C LEU A 211 -21.80 -1.25 2.35
N ALA A 212 -21.92 -1.40 1.03
CA ALA A 212 -23.21 -1.63 0.38
C ALA A 212 -23.45 -3.10 0.02
N TRP A 213 -22.41 -3.83 -0.30
CA TRP A 213 -22.55 -5.16 -0.91
C TRP A 213 -22.18 -6.32 0.00
N TYR A 214 -21.00 -6.31 0.63
CA TYR A 214 -20.51 -7.42 1.45
C TYR A 214 -21.14 -7.45 2.84
N ARG A 215 -22.48 -7.69 2.88
CA ARG A 215 -23.34 -7.66 4.06
C ARG A 215 -24.23 -8.90 4.08
N PRO A 216 -24.69 -9.35 5.27
CA PRO A 216 -25.53 -10.55 5.41
C PRO A 216 -26.80 -10.55 4.54
N GLU A 217 -27.41 -9.37 4.33
CA GLU A 217 -28.64 -9.21 3.54
C GLU A 217 -28.45 -9.56 2.06
N ASN A 218 -27.24 -9.48 1.56
CA ASN A 218 -26.89 -9.80 0.16
C ASN A 218 -26.33 -11.22 0.00
N ALA A 219 -26.33 -12.03 1.06
CA ALA A 219 -25.86 -13.41 0.98
C ALA A 219 -26.77 -14.23 0.06
N PRO A 220 -26.20 -15.04 -0.86
CA PRO A 220 -27.01 -15.93 -1.68
C PRO A 220 -27.87 -16.87 -0.82
N GLU A 221 -29.12 -17.09 -1.24
CA GLU A 221 -30.02 -18.00 -0.55
C GLU A 221 -29.40 -19.40 -0.44
N GLY A 222 -29.51 -20.03 0.71
CA GLY A 222 -28.90 -21.33 1.00
C GLY A 222 -27.38 -21.28 1.27
N SER A 223 -26.76 -20.11 1.26
CA SER A 223 -25.34 -19.99 1.61
C SER A 223 -25.06 -20.27 3.10
N THR A 224 -23.87 -20.80 3.38
CA THR A 224 -23.40 -21.11 4.75
C THR A 224 -22.24 -20.19 5.17
N ASP A 225 -21.76 -20.33 6.41
CA ASP A 225 -20.69 -19.49 6.96
C ASP A 225 -19.32 -19.70 6.29
N ARG A 226 -19.11 -20.89 5.68
CA ARG A 226 -17.84 -21.25 5.03
C ARG A 226 -18.04 -21.72 3.61
N CYS A 227 -17.18 -21.25 2.70
CA CYS A 227 -17.30 -21.59 1.28
C CYS A 227 -17.11 -23.09 0.99
N ILE A 228 -16.22 -23.77 1.71
CA ILE A 228 -15.90 -25.18 1.44
C ILE A 228 -17.06 -26.14 1.72
N THR A 229 -18.02 -25.75 2.55
CA THR A 229 -19.22 -26.52 2.89
C THR A 229 -20.50 -25.90 2.33
N CYS A 230 -20.37 -24.86 1.51
CA CYS A 230 -21.51 -24.09 1.02
C CYS A 230 -22.13 -24.75 -0.21
N PRO A 231 -23.45 -25.10 -0.19
CA PRO A 231 -24.09 -25.76 -1.33
C PRO A 231 -24.20 -24.84 -2.57
N VAL A 232 -24.17 -23.52 -2.40
CA VAL A 232 -24.21 -22.57 -3.52
C VAL A 232 -22.82 -22.18 -4.03
N GLU A 233 -21.75 -22.76 -3.44
CA GLU A 233 -20.36 -22.45 -3.77
C GLU A 233 -20.05 -22.55 -5.28
N PRO A 234 -20.46 -23.59 -6.02
CA PRO A 234 -20.08 -23.75 -7.41
C PRO A 234 -20.54 -22.61 -8.34
N SER A 235 -21.61 -21.90 -7.98
CA SER A 235 -22.15 -20.77 -8.74
C SER A 235 -21.84 -19.41 -8.11
N CYS A 236 -21.18 -19.38 -6.95
CA CYS A 236 -20.93 -18.15 -6.21
C CYS A 236 -19.75 -17.38 -6.78
N ALA A 237 -19.97 -16.17 -7.30
CA ALA A 237 -18.92 -15.29 -7.83
C ALA A 237 -17.91 -14.82 -6.76
N TYR A 238 -18.20 -15.03 -5.47
CA TYR A 238 -17.40 -14.59 -4.32
C TYR A 238 -16.79 -15.76 -3.55
N SER A 239 -16.75 -16.95 -4.18
CA SER A 239 -16.25 -18.17 -3.57
C SER A 239 -14.77 -18.07 -3.19
N ALA A 240 -14.45 -18.37 -1.93
CA ALA A 240 -13.08 -18.53 -1.48
C ALA A 240 -12.40 -19.77 -2.09
N VAL A 241 -13.16 -20.85 -2.27
CA VAL A 241 -12.68 -22.09 -2.91
C VAL A 241 -12.29 -21.82 -4.36
N ASP A 242 -13.13 -21.09 -5.11
CA ASP A 242 -12.79 -20.68 -6.47
C ASP A 242 -11.53 -19.80 -6.49
N MET A 243 -11.49 -18.79 -5.64
CA MET A 243 -10.40 -17.81 -5.61
C MET A 243 -9.05 -18.44 -5.27
N TYR A 244 -8.99 -19.23 -4.20
CA TYR A 244 -7.72 -19.74 -3.68
C TYR A 244 -7.34 -21.12 -4.20
N LEU A 245 -8.28 -22.07 -4.27
CA LEU A 245 -7.98 -23.46 -4.66
C LEU A 245 -8.03 -23.66 -6.17
N ARG A 246 -9.01 -23.06 -6.88
CA ARG A 246 -9.14 -23.27 -8.33
C ARG A 246 -8.32 -22.27 -9.16
N ARG A 247 -8.41 -20.97 -8.86
CA ARG A 247 -7.69 -19.93 -9.62
C ARG A 247 -6.31 -19.57 -9.07
N GLY A 248 -5.98 -19.97 -7.83
CA GLY A 248 -4.69 -19.72 -7.22
C GLY A 248 -4.40 -18.23 -6.95
N VAL A 249 -5.43 -17.39 -6.84
CA VAL A 249 -5.27 -15.95 -6.65
C VAL A 249 -4.81 -15.65 -5.21
N TRP A 250 -3.79 -14.79 -5.05
CA TRP A 250 -3.23 -14.39 -3.75
C TRP A 250 -2.61 -15.51 -2.91
N THR A 251 -2.44 -16.72 -3.46
CA THR A 251 -1.93 -17.90 -2.72
C THR A 251 -0.52 -17.72 -2.18
N ARG A 252 0.30 -16.88 -2.80
CA ARG A 252 1.66 -16.51 -2.31
C ARG A 252 1.67 -15.88 -0.91
N ASN A 253 0.52 -15.43 -0.40
CA ASN A 253 0.42 -14.84 0.93
C ASN A 253 0.31 -15.88 2.04
N PHE A 254 0.11 -17.16 1.69
CA PHE A 254 0.02 -18.25 2.66
C PHE A 254 1.39 -18.92 2.81
N PRO A 255 2.02 -18.81 3.99
CA PRO A 255 3.27 -19.51 4.25
C PRO A 255 3.05 -21.02 4.24
N VAL A 256 3.97 -21.74 3.62
CA VAL A 256 3.90 -23.21 3.51
C VAL A 256 4.94 -23.80 4.46
N PRO A 257 4.53 -24.42 5.58
CA PRO A 257 5.43 -25.10 6.49
C PRO A 257 6.17 -26.26 5.81
N GLU A 258 7.35 -26.60 6.35
CA GLU A 258 8.11 -27.73 5.89
C GLU A 258 7.29 -29.03 5.99
N GLY A 259 7.31 -29.85 4.95
CA GLY A 259 6.55 -31.10 4.87
C GLY A 259 5.08 -30.94 4.45
N LYS A 260 4.58 -29.72 4.23
CA LYS A 260 3.24 -29.49 3.69
C LYS A 260 3.30 -28.99 2.26
N THR A 261 2.23 -29.25 1.51
CA THR A 261 1.97 -28.65 0.21
C THR A 261 1.13 -27.39 0.35
N LEU A 262 1.20 -26.49 -0.63
CA LEU A 262 0.33 -25.30 -0.68
C LEU A 262 -1.16 -25.69 -0.66
N THR A 263 -1.53 -26.77 -1.36
CA THR A 263 -2.92 -27.25 -1.40
C THR A 263 -3.41 -27.64 0.00
N GLU A 264 -2.63 -28.39 0.77
CA GLU A 264 -3.00 -28.77 2.14
C GLU A 264 -3.16 -27.54 3.05
N VAL A 265 -2.28 -26.54 2.92
CA VAL A 265 -2.38 -25.28 3.67
C VAL A 265 -3.67 -24.53 3.30
N LEU A 266 -3.97 -24.44 2.01
CA LEU A 266 -5.17 -23.74 1.54
C LEU A 266 -6.46 -24.47 1.91
N GLU A 267 -6.49 -25.80 1.85
CA GLU A 267 -7.65 -26.57 2.28
C GLU A 267 -7.92 -26.42 3.77
N GLU A 268 -6.88 -26.43 4.60
CA GLU A 268 -7.02 -26.20 6.04
C GLU A 268 -7.52 -24.76 6.31
N GLU A 269 -6.99 -23.78 5.60
CA GLU A 269 -7.45 -22.39 5.67
C GLU A 269 -8.94 -22.26 5.27
N MET A 270 -9.40 -23.00 4.24
CA MET A 270 -10.81 -22.99 3.85
C MET A 270 -11.70 -23.61 4.93
N ARG A 271 -11.21 -24.63 5.66
CA ARG A 271 -11.98 -25.30 6.71
C ARG A 271 -12.03 -24.47 8.01
N THR A 272 -10.92 -23.91 8.45
CA THR A 272 -10.77 -23.35 9.80
C THR A 272 -10.39 -21.88 9.80
N GLY A 273 -9.63 -21.41 8.80
CA GLY A 273 -9.05 -20.09 8.74
C GLY A 273 -10.04 -18.99 8.34
N ARG A 274 -9.59 -17.75 8.44
CA ARG A 274 -10.41 -16.57 8.16
C ARG A 274 -10.74 -16.43 6.67
N PHE A 275 -9.85 -16.85 5.77
CA PHE A 275 -10.04 -16.69 4.33
C PHE A 275 -11.05 -17.66 3.72
N GLY A 276 -11.43 -18.73 4.46
CA GLY A 276 -12.50 -19.66 4.05
C GLY A 276 -13.92 -19.19 4.37
N ARG A 277 -14.09 -18.05 5.08
CA ARG A 277 -15.41 -17.51 5.46
C ARG A 277 -16.22 -17.05 4.25
N CYS A 278 -17.53 -17.11 4.36
CA CYS A 278 -18.44 -16.49 3.40
C CYS A 278 -18.22 -14.97 3.37
N ALA A 279 -18.10 -14.39 2.18
CA ALA A 279 -17.86 -12.96 2.01
C ALA A 279 -18.96 -12.08 2.61
N PHE A 280 -20.17 -12.58 2.68
CA PHE A 280 -21.33 -11.86 3.20
C PHE A 280 -21.54 -12.06 4.71
N ARG A 281 -20.73 -12.90 5.36
CA ARG A 281 -20.84 -13.23 6.79
C ARG A 281 -19.52 -12.94 7.54
N CYS A 282 -18.68 -12.12 6.95
CA CYS A 282 -17.51 -11.57 7.62
C CYS A 282 -17.92 -10.41 8.52
N ASP A 283 -17.02 -10.07 9.43
CA ASP A 283 -17.16 -8.96 10.38
C ASP A 283 -16.57 -7.64 9.84
N ASN A 284 -16.53 -7.49 8.51
CA ASN A 284 -16.03 -6.29 7.84
C ASN A 284 -17.00 -5.11 8.01
N ASP A 285 -16.46 -3.93 8.28
CA ASP A 285 -17.18 -2.68 8.45
C ASP A 285 -16.69 -1.55 7.53
N VAL A 286 -15.65 -1.79 6.77
CA VAL A 286 -15.05 -0.79 5.87
C VAL A 286 -15.84 -0.64 4.56
N ALA A 287 -15.85 0.58 4.00
CA ALA A 287 -16.57 0.88 2.77
C ALA A 287 -16.09 0.04 1.59
N ASP A 288 -17.01 -0.47 0.77
CA ASP A 288 -16.73 -1.14 -0.50
C ASP A 288 -16.82 -0.20 -1.72
N ARG A 289 -17.36 1.00 -1.53
CA ARG A 289 -17.35 2.11 -2.48
C ARG A 289 -17.35 3.45 -1.75
N GLN A 290 -16.66 4.42 -2.33
CA GLN A 290 -16.57 5.77 -1.76
C GLN A 290 -16.24 6.77 -2.86
N LEU A 291 -16.90 7.93 -2.80
CA LEU A 291 -16.61 9.10 -3.61
C LEU A 291 -16.11 10.22 -2.71
N VAL A 292 -14.98 10.79 -3.07
CA VAL A 292 -14.39 11.95 -2.38
C VAL A 292 -14.24 13.09 -3.37
N THR A 293 -14.63 14.28 -2.96
CA THR A 293 -14.44 15.53 -3.73
C THR A 293 -13.55 16.46 -2.94
N LEU A 294 -12.50 16.96 -3.58
CA LEU A 294 -11.54 17.90 -3.01
C LEU A 294 -11.66 19.22 -3.76
N THR A 295 -11.69 20.33 -3.02
CA THR A 295 -11.59 21.67 -3.59
C THR A 295 -10.21 22.25 -3.28
N ALA A 296 -9.49 22.67 -4.31
CA ALA A 296 -8.22 23.33 -4.16
C ALA A 296 -8.35 24.85 -4.03
N ALA A 297 -7.36 25.50 -3.44
CA ALA A 297 -7.33 26.94 -3.20
C ALA A 297 -7.44 27.80 -4.45
N ASP A 298 -7.00 27.27 -5.61
CA ASP A 298 -7.09 27.94 -6.93
C ASP A 298 -8.41 27.64 -7.68
N GLY A 299 -9.35 26.93 -7.04
CA GLY A 299 -10.64 26.53 -7.58
C GLY A 299 -10.63 25.24 -8.41
N MET A 300 -9.50 24.53 -8.51
CA MET A 300 -9.45 23.20 -9.12
C MET A 300 -10.30 22.21 -8.30
N LEU A 301 -11.06 21.37 -8.98
CA LEU A 301 -11.84 20.29 -8.37
C LEU A 301 -11.20 18.94 -8.67
N ILE A 302 -11.06 18.11 -7.64
CA ILE A 302 -10.58 16.75 -7.78
C ILE A 302 -11.65 15.78 -7.26
N THR A 303 -12.06 14.81 -8.06
CA THR A 303 -12.93 13.72 -7.64
C THR A 303 -12.16 12.42 -7.60
N ILE A 304 -12.35 11.63 -6.54
CA ILE A 304 -11.71 10.32 -6.35
C ILE A 304 -12.79 9.29 -6.06
N GLU A 305 -13.00 8.36 -6.97
CA GLU A 305 -13.90 7.22 -6.79
C GLU A 305 -13.09 5.98 -6.42
N MET A 306 -13.35 5.41 -5.25
CA MET A 306 -12.92 4.06 -4.87
C MET A 306 -14.07 3.08 -5.10
N ASN A 307 -13.87 2.06 -5.93
CA ASN A 307 -14.89 1.07 -6.23
C ASN A 307 -14.33 -0.36 -6.16
N ALA A 308 -14.84 -1.15 -5.23
CA ALA A 308 -14.42 -2.53 -4.98
C ALA A 308 -15.37 -3.59 -5.58
N LEU A 309 -16.42 -3.14 -6.29
CA LEU A 309 -17.41 -4.03 -6.93
C LEU A 309 -17.17 -4.18 -8.44
N THR A 310 -15.93 -4.02 -8.87
CA THR A 310 -15.55 -4.13 -10.29
C THR A 310 -14.65 -5.33 -10.52
N ARG A 311 -14.74 -5.93 -11.73
CA ARG A 311 -13.76 -6.93 -12.20
C ARG A 311 -12.42 -6.29 -12.59
N ARG A 312 -12.44 -5.01 -12.95
CA ARG A 312 -11.22 -4.25 -13.29
C ARG A 312 -10.42 -4.01 -12.01
N GLU A 313 -9.11 -4.08 -12.12
CA GLU A 313 -8.16 -3.57 -11.12
C GLU A 313 -7.32 -2.47 -11.77
N GLY A 314 -6.92 -1.48 -10.99
CA GLY A 314 -6.04 -0.41 -11.43
C GLY A 314 -6.68 0.97 -11.38
N ARG A 315 -6.06 1.91 -12.09
CA ARG A 315 -6.37 3.34 -12.02
C ARG A 315 -6.76 3.90 -13.36
N GLU A 316 -7.62 4.89 -13.33
CA GLU A 316 -7.95 5.73 -14.48
C GLU A 316 -8.01 7.18 -13.99
N THR A 317 -7.29 8.08 -14.63
CA THR A 317 -7.23 9.50 -14.27
C THR A 317 -7.44 10.36 -15.51
N VAL A 318 -8.39 11.26 -15.44
CA VAL A 318 -8.61 12.31 -16.44
C VAL A 318 -8.24 13.64 -15.82
N ILE A 319 -7.32 14.38 -16.45
CA ILE A 319 -6.84 15.69 -16.00
C ILE A 319 -7.21 16.71 -17.05
N SER A 320 -8.13 17.63 -16.71
CA SER A 320 -8.58 18.68 -17.59
C SER A 320 -7.78 19.97 -17.36
N GLY A 321 -7.34 20.58 -18.43
CA GLY A 321 -6.57 21.83 -18.40
C GLY A 321 -7.10 22.89 -19.35
N THR A 322 -6.55 24.10 -19.25
CA THR A 322 -6.99 25.24 -20.06
C THR A 322 -6.60 25.12 -21.53
N LYS A 323 -5.66 24.24 -21.91
CA LYS A 323 -5.20 24.02 -23.27
C LYS A 323 -5.52 22.63 -23.83
N GLY A 324 -5.98 21.71 -23.01
CA GLY A 324 -6.24 20.33 -23.41
C GLY A 324 -6.60 19.43 -22.25
N GLU A 325 -6.51 18.14 -22.49
CA GLU A 325 -6.86 17.07 -21.54
C GLU A 325 -5.77 15.99 -21.57
N MET A 326 -5.51 15.38 -20.43
CA MET A 326 -4.65 14.21 -20.29
C MET A 326 -5.46 13.05 -19.71
N VAL A 327 -5.40 11.90 -20.36
CA VAL A 327 -6.00 10.64 -19.86
C VAL A 327 -4.88 9.68 -19.53
N VAL A 328 -4.89 9.18 -18.28
CA VAL A 328 -3.97 8.14 -17.80
C VAL A 328 -4.81 6.92 -17.49
N ALA A 329 -4.73 5.90 -18.31
CA ALA A 329 -5.50 4.67 -18.17
C ALA A 329 -4.60 3.44 -18.29
N GLY A 330 -4.60 2.59 -17.26
CA GLY A 330 -3.67 1.46 -17.18
C GLY A 330 -2.22 1.94 -17.18
N GLN A 331 -1.50 1.72 -18.27
CA GLN A 331 -0.09 2.09 -18.46
C GLN A 331 0.11 3.08 -19.62
N VAL A 332 -0.94 3.76 -20.03
CA VAL A 332 -0.90 4.68 -21.19
C VAL A 332 -1.27 6.10 -20.76
N ILE A 333 -0.51 7.06 -21.23
CA ILE A 333 -0.82 8.49 -21.15
C ILE A 333 -1.22 8.98 -22.56
N GLU A 334 -2.42 9.55 -22.68
CA GLU A 334 -2.85 10.27 -23.87
C GLU A 334 -3.00 11.76 -23.53
N VAL A 335 -2.46 12.63 -24.39
CA VAL A 335 -2.66 14.08 -24.31
C VAL A 335 -3.43 14.53 -25.54
N ARG A 336 -4.52 15.26 -25.32
CA ARG A 336 -5.37 15.83 -26.37
C ARG A 336 -5.42 17.34 -26.24
N ASP A 337 -5.41 18.03 -27.37
CA ASP A 337 -5.61 19.47 -27.38
C ASP A 337 -7.11 19.86 -27.24
N ARG A 338 -7.40 21.16 -27.27
CA ARG A 338 -8.78 21.66 -27.13
C ARG A 338 -9.72 21.28 -28.29
N THR A 339 -9.18 20.84 -29.42
CA THR A 339 -9.97 20.35 -30.54
C THR A 339 -10.32 18.87 -30.41
N GLY A 340 -9.77 18.19 -29.39
CA GLY A 340 -9.86 16.75 -29.15
C GLY A 340 -8.84 15.95 -29.98
N SER A 341 -7.95 16.64 -30.73
CA SER A 341 -6.89 15.98 -31.48
C SER A 341 -5.85 15.37 -30.53
N LEU A 342 -5.46 14.12 -30.81
CA LEU A 342 -4.42 13.44 -30.07
C LEU A 342 -3.06 14.08 -30.39
N VAL A 343 -2.41 14.65 -29.36
CA VAL A 343 -1.12 15.35 -29.49
C VAL A 343 0.03 14.45 -29.12
N GLN A 344 -0.17 13.60 -28.10
CA GLN A 344 0.87 12.72 -27.59
C GLN A 344 0.27 11.44 -27.03
N VAL A 345 0.97 10.32 -27.23
CA VAL A 345 0.72 9.04 -26.57
C VAL A 345 2.02 8.50 -26.04
N GLN A 346 2.00 8.02 -24.81
CA GLN A 346 3.13 7.32 -24.20
C GLN A 346 2.64 6.02 -23.57
N ASP A 347 3.29 4.90 -23.89
CA ASP A 347 2.97 3.57 -23.40
C ASP A 347 4.09 3.04 -22.51
N PHE A 348 3.74 2.79 -21.24
CA PHE A 348 4.61 2.24 -20.20
C PHE A 348 4.33 0.74 -19.94
N SER A 349 3.54 0.07 -20.78
CA SER A 349 3.23 -1.36 -20.64
C SER A 349 4.47 -2.26 -20.65
N PRO A 350 5.53 -1.99 -21.41
CA PRO A 350 6.78 -2.75 -21.33
C PRO A 350 7.42 -2.69 -19.95
N GLU A 351 7.43 -1.52 -19.31
CA GLU A 351 7.98 -1.35 -17.97
C GLU A 351 7.10 -2.02 -16.90
N ALA A 352 5.79 -1.97 -17.06
CA ALA A 352 4.84 -2.58 -16.12
C ALA A 352 4.94 -4.10 -16.05
N SER A 353 5.48 -4.74 -17.07
CA SER A 353 5.78 -6.18 -17.08
C SER A 353 6.98 -6.56 -16.21
N LEU A 354 7.82 -5.59 -15.83
CA LEU A 354 8.95 -5.81 -14.94
C LEU A 354 8.45 -6.12 -13.51
N PRO A 355 9.19 -6.95 -12.76
CA PRO A 355 8.84 -7.27 -11.37
C PRO A 355 8.89 -6.02 -10.47
N TYR A 356 8.37 -6.16 -9.24
CA TYR A 356 8.48 -5.14 -8.20
C TYR A 356 7.86 -3.78 -8.59
N HIS A 357 6.63 -3.80 -9.16
CA HIS A 357 5.96 -2.60 -9.68
C HIS A 357 6.87 -1.81 -10.64
N ALA A 358 7.26 -2.42 -11.73
CA ALA A 358 8.16 -1.79 -12.69
C ALA A 358 9.45 -1.23 -12.04
N ASN A 359 10.05 -2.00 -11.12
CA ASN A 359 11.22 -1.64 -10.30
C ASN A 359 11.00 -0.47 -9.30
N ALA A 360 9.83 0.12 -9.23
CA ALA A 360 9.57 1.25 -8.32
C ALA A 360 9.79 0.89 -6.83
N ASP A 361 9.52 -0.37 -6.44
CA ASP A 361 9.82 -0.85 -5.09
C ASP A 361 11.33 -0.82 -4.78
N LEU A 362 12.17 -1.15 -5.76
CA LEU A 362 13.64 -1.12 -5.63
C LEU A 362 14.16 0.31 -5.58
N LEU A 363 13.64 1.20 -6.43
CA LEU A 363 13.99 2.63 -6.43
C LEU A 363 13.62 3.33 -5.13
N LEU A 364 12.49 2.95 -4.52
CA LEU A 364 12.07 3.44 -3.22
C LEU A 364 13.09 3.09 -2.13
N VAL A 365 13.52 1.82 -2.08
CA VAL A 365 14.52 1.36 -1.09
C VAL A 365 15.88 1.99 -1.36
N GLU A 366 16.28 2.06 -2.62
CA GLU A 366 17.52 2.73 -3.04
C GLU A 366 17.57 4.18 -2.58
N ASP A 367 16.49 4.93 -2.78
CA ASP A 367 16.39 6.32 -2.35
C ASP A 367 16.53 6.46 -0.83
N PHE A 368 15.86 5.59 -0.08
CA PHE A 368 15.97 5.58 1.39
C PHE A 368 17.38 5.22 1.86
N VAL A 369 18.01 4.19 1.30
CA VAL A 369 19.40 3.80 1.62
C VAL A 369 20.35 4.96 1.35
N LYS A 370 20.22 5.64 0.20
CA LYS A 370 21.01 6.84 -0.13
C LYS A 370 20.74 7.99 0.85
N ALA A 371 19.51 8.17 1.29
CA ALA A 371 19.16 9.20 2.27
C ALA A 371 19.78 8.92 3.65
N VAL A 372 19.80 7.65 4.08
CA VAL A 372 20.45 7.25 5.34
C VAL A 372 21.97 7.42 5.26
N ALA A 373 22.58 7.02 4.14
CA ALA A 373 24.03 7.12 3.93
C ALA A 373 24.56 8.56 3.82
N THR A 374 23.69 9.54 3.54
CA THR A 374 24.10 10.93 3.27
C THR A 374 23.44 11.87 4.29
N PRO A 375 24.21 12.59 5.14
CA PRO A 375 23.66 13.37 6.27
C PRO A 375 22.54 14.35 5.88
N ASP A 376 22.76 15.18 4.86
CA ASP A 376 21.82 16.25 4.48
C ASP A 376 20.77 15.84 3.45
N ARG A 377 20.83 14.59 2.96
CA ARG A 377 19.86 14.07 2.00
C ARG A 377 18.62 13.57 2.71
N LEU A 378 17.44 14.06 2.31
CA LEU A 378 16.16 13.51 2.72
C LEU A 378 15.68 12.44 1.73
N PRO A 379 14.83 11.49 2.17
CA PRO A 379 14.09 10.61 1.25
C PRO A 379 13.25 11.44 0.28
N ALA A 380 13.06 10.95 -0.94
CA ALA A 380 12.23 11.60 -1.96
C ALA A 380 10.76 11.74 -1.56
N VAL A 381 10.31 10.91 -0.63
CA VAL A 381 8.98 10.99 -0.01
C VAL A 381 9.16 11.03 1.49
N THR A 382 9.13 12.22 2.06
CA THR A 382 9.24 12.40 3.52
C THR A 382 7.90 12.20 4.22
N LEU A 383 7.93 11.97 5.53
CA LEU A 383 6.72 11.98 6.35
C LEU A 383 6.00 13.33 6.27
N ALA A 384 6.74 14.45 6.26
CA ALA A 384 6.16 15.79 6.14
C ALA A 384 5.34 15.95 4.85
N ASP A 385 5.86 15.48 3.71
CA ASP A 385 5.14 15.48 2.42
C ASP A 385 3.86 14.62 2.46
N SER A 386 3.84 13.60 3.33
CA SER A 386 2.76 12.62 3.43
C SER A 386 1.64 13.06 4.38
N LEU A 387 1.86 14.04 5.24
CA LEU A 387 0.87 14.46 6.24
C LEU A 387 -0.40 15.00 5.61
N GLU A 388 -0.30 15.78 4.54
CA GLU A 388 -1.47 16.35 3.89
C GLU A 388 -2.35 15.29 3.22
N SER A 389 -1.77 14.31 2.54
CA SER A 389 -2.51 13.19 1.97
C SER A 389 -3.21 12.36 3.06
N HIS A 390 -2.56 12.15 4.21
CA HIS A 390 -3.19 11.47 5.36
C HIS A 390 -4.31 12.30 5.97
N ARG A 391 -4.12 13.62 6.16
CA ARG A 391 -5.17 14.52 6.66
C ARG A 391 -6.44 14.42 5.80
N ILE A 392 -6.28 14.51 4.49
CA ILE A 392 -7.39 14.40 3.53
C ILE A 392 -8.06 13.03 3.64
N CYS A 393 -7.28 11.95 3.66
CA CYS A 393 -7.81 10.59 3.76
C CYS A 393 -8.60 10.36 5.06
N PHE A 394 -8.12 10.87 6.20
CA PHE A 394 -8.82 10.75 7.48
C PHE A 394 -10.06 11.66 7.59
N LEU A 395 -10.09 12.78 6.88
CA LEU A 395 -11.30 13.60 6.78
C LEU A 395 -12.35 12.95 5.87
N ALA A 396 -11.92 12.16 4.92
CA ALA A 396 -12.79 11.46 3.98
C ALA A 396 -13.32 10.11 4.52
N GLY A 397 -12.61 9.49 5.50
CA GLY A 397 -12.85 8.14 5.99
C GLY A 397 -13.84 7.97 7.12
#